data_ef7b9978ac1955d882b4b2102db62802
#
_entry.id   ef7b9978ac1955d882b4b2102db62802
#
_cell.length_a   1.000
_cell.length_b   1.000
_cell.length_c   1.000
_cell.angle_alpha   90.00
_cell.angle_beta   90.00
_cell.angle_gamma   90.00
#
_symmetry.space_group_name_H-M   'P 1'
#
loop_
_entity.id
_entity.type
_entity.pdbx_description
1 polymer ?
#
loop_
_entity_poly.entity_id
_entity_poly.type
_entity_poly.pdbx_seq_one_letter_code
_entity_poly.pdbx_strand_id
1 'polypeptide(L)'
;MQNKLKKIFGKIKREGLINAIQNYVNKEATLKKELKIIRDYHLISEEERKQQKEFKFECEEKISIITPLYNTPKDFLIQLIDSVEKQTYSNWELCLADGSDLDHEYVREICMKYMEADNRIIYKKL
;
A
#
# COMPACT_ATOMS: atom_id res chain seq x y z
N MET A 1 -56.94 2.57 -18.52
CA MET A 1 -56.19 3.47 -17.63
C MET A 1 -55.00 2.80 -16.92
N GLN A 2 -55.14 1.59 -16.39
CA GLN A 2 -54.07 0.86 -15.66
C GLN A 2 -52.79 0.58 -16.49
N ASN A 3 -52.89 0.32 -17.79
CA ASN A 3 -51.71 0.06 -18.63
C ASN A 3 -50.83 1.29 -18.90
N LYS A 4 -51.39 2.50 -18.87
CA LYS A 4 -50.64 3.75 -19.03
C LYS A 4 -49.83 4.05 -17.77
N LEU A 5 -50.42 3.85 -16.58
CA LEU A 5 -49.76 4.04 -15.30
C LEU A 5 -48.59 3.06 -15.10
N LYS A 6 -48.78 1.77 -15.43
CA LYS A 6 -47.67 0.78 -15.37
C LYS A 6 -46.51 1.13 -16.30
N LYS A 7 -46.76 1.67 -17.48
CA LYS A 7 -45.71 2.15 -18.40
C LYS A 7 -44.97 3.35 -17.83
N ILE A 8 -45.68 4.30 -17.21
CA ILE A 8 -45.07 5.49 -16.60
C ILE A 8 -44.24 5.10 -15.39
N PHE A 9 -44.73 4.25 -14.49
CA PHE A 9 -43.97 3.74 -13.34
C PHE A 9 -42.76 2.93 -13.76
N GLY A 10 -42.89 2.10 -14.81
CA GLY A 10 -41.76 1.34 -15.35
C GLY A 10 -40.67 2.23 -15.97
N LYS A 11 -41.06 3.36 -16.57
CA LYS A 11 -40.14 4.34 -17.14
C LYS A 11 -39.39 5.11 -16.03
N ILE A 12 -40.12 5.60 -15.03
CA ILE A 12 -39.56 6.32 -13.89
C ILE A 12 -38.60 5.40 -13.10
N LYS A 13 -38.98 4.16 -12.84
CA LYS A 13 -38.14 3.19 -12.12
C LYS A 13 -36.88 2.85 -12.91
N ARG A 14 -36.95 2.76 -14.24
CA ARG A 14 -35.83 2.47 -15.13
C ARG A 14 -34.90 3.68 -15.28
N GLU A 15 -35.44 4.90 -15.43
CA GLU A 15 -34.67 6.13 -15.51
C GLU A 15 -33.96 6.43 -14.17
N GLY A 16 -34.62 6.18 -13.04
CA GLY A 16 -33.98 6.28 -11.73
C GLY A 16 -32.86 5.28 -11.54
N LEU A 17 -33.01 4.04 -11.97
CA LEU A 17 -32.00 3.01 -11.93
C LEU A 17 -30.81 3.37 -12.85
N ILE A 18 -31.07 3.84 -14.07
CA ILE A 18 -30.05 4.27 -15.02
C ILE A 18 -29.23 5.43 -14.42
N ASN A 19 -29.91 6.43 -13.85
CA ASN A 19 -29.23 7.56 -13.21
C ASN A 19 -28.38 7.11 -12.00
N ALA A 20 -28.88 6.17 -11.19
CA ALA A 20 -28.13 5.61 -10.07
C ALA A 20 -26.87 4.86 -10.55
N ILE A 21 -26.99 4.04 -11.60
CA ILE A 21 -25.86 3.36 -12.22
C ILE A 21 -24.87 4.37 -12.80
N GLN A 22 -25.35 5.38 -13.51
CA GLN A 22 -24.49 6.42 -14.10
C GLN A 22 -23.72 7.21 -13.02
N ASN A 23 -24.40 7.55 -11.93
CA ASN A 23 -23.76 8.23 -10.80
C ASN A 23 -22.69 7.34 -10.12
N TYR A 24 -22.96 6.05 -9.99
CA TYR A 24 -21.98 5.10 -9.44
C TYR A 24 -20.75 4.98 -10.34
N VAL A 25 -20.93 4.81 -11.64
CA VAL A 25 -19.85 4.72 -12.63
C VAL A 25 -19.04 6.02 -12.67
N ASN A 26 -19.69 7.17 -12.65
CA ASN A 26 -19.03 8.48 -12.63
C ASN A 26 -18.19 8.65 -11.34
N LYS A 27 -18.75 8.25 -10.19
CA LYS A 27 -18.04 8.30 -8.90
C LYS A 27 -16.79 7.41 -8.91
N GLU A 28 -16.90 6.20 -9.45
CA GLU A 28 -15.76 5.29 -9.56
C GLU A 28 -14.69 5.83 -10.52
N ALA A 29 -15.09 6.40 -11.65
CA ALA A 29 -14.16 7.03 -12.59
C ALA A 29 -13.44 8.25 -11.99
N THR A 30 -14.18 9.07 -11.23
CA THR A 30 -13.59 10.22 -10.50
C THR A 30 -12.58 9.74 -9.45
N LEU A 31 -12.94 8.74 -8.65
CA LEU A 31 -12.05 8.17 -7.64
C LEU A 31 -10.76 7.59 -8.27
N LYS A 32 -10.88 6.86 -9.37
CA LYS A 32 -9.71 6.34 -10.11
C LYS A 32 -8.81 7.47 -10.61
N LYS A 33 -9.40 8.57 -11.09
CA LYS A 33 -8.64 9.76 -11.54
C LYS A 33 -7.93 10.44 -10.37
N GLU A 34 -8.60 10.63 -9.25
CA GLU A 34 -8.01 11.20 -8.03
C GLU A 34 -6.87 10.33 -7.49
N LEU A 35 -7.08 9.01 -7.40
CA LEU A 35 -6.04 8.06 -6.98
C LEU A 35 -4.83 8.08 -7.92
N LYS A 36 -5.06 8.23 -9.24
CA LYS A 36 -3.97 8.36 -10.21
C LYS A 36 -3.18 9.64 -9.97
N ILE A 37 -3.85 10.77 -9.76
CA ILE A 37 -3.18 12.06 -9.48
C ILE A 37 -2.34 11.96 -8.20
N ILE A 38 -2.91 11.41 -7.11
CA ILE A 38 -2.21 11.21 -5.84
C ILE A 38 -0.97 10.32 -6.05
N ARG A 39 -1.13 9.21 -6.75
CA ARG A 39 -0.03 8.30 -7.06
C ARG A 39 1.07 9.00 -7.86
N ASP A 40 0.69 9.68 -8.95
CA ASP A 40 1.64 10.33 -9.85
C ASP A 40 2.36 11.51 -9.14
N TYR A 41 1.71 12.17 -8.16
CA TYR A 41 2.32 13.21 -7.33
C TYR A 41 3.32 12.68 -6.31
N HIS A 42 3.09 11.46 -5.79
CA HIS A 42 3.97 10.83 -4.78
C HIS A 42 5.03 9.90 -5.36
N LEU A 43 4.95 9.59 -6.65
CA LEU A 43 5.98 8.79 -7.31
C LEU A 43 7.11 9.71 -7.77
N ILE A 44 8.27 9.57 -7.14
CA ILE A 44 9.49 10.20 -7.64
C ILE A 44 9.90 9.56 -8.98
N SER A 45 10.37 10.38 -9.92
CA SER A 45 10.92 9.91 -11.17
C SER A 45 12.21 9.11 -10.94
N GLU A 46 12.62 8.30 -11.90
CA GLU A 46 13.89 7.58 -11.83
C GLU A 46 15.09 8.53 -11.76
N GLU A 47 14.99 9.69 -12.41
CA GLU A 47 16.02 10.73 -12.36
C GLU A 47 16.14 11.34 -10.96
N GLU A 48 15.03 11.71 -10.34
CA GLU A 48 14.99 12.19 -8.95
C GLU A 48 15.49 11.13 -7.98
N ARG A 49 15.11 9.86 -8.20
CA ARG A 49 15.59 8.73 -7.39
C ARG A 49 17.12 8.59 -7.47
N LYS A 50 17.68 8.73 -8.66
CA LYS A 50 19.13 8.69 -8.87
C LYS A 50 19.83 9.85 -8.15
N GLN A 51 19.32 11.08 -8.32
CA GLN A 51 19.85 12.27 -7.65
C GLN A 51 19.81 12.12 -6.12
N GLN A 52 18.72 11.58 -5.56
CA GLN A 52 18.60 11.31 -4.12
C GLN A 52 19.63 10.28 -3.62
N LYS A 53 19.90 9.23 -4.41
CA LYS A 53 20.89 8.21 -4.04
C LYS A 53 22.34 8.73 -4.11
N GLU A 54 22.61 9.65 -5.01
CA GLU A 54 23.92 10.28 -5.21
C GLU A 54 24.17 11.46 -4.26
N PHE A 55 23.09 11.96 -3.62
CA PHE A 55 23.20 13.08 -2.68
C PHE A 55 23.99 12.69 -1.44
N LYS A 56 25.01 13.48 -1.11
CA LYS A 56 25.82 13.29 0.10
C LYS A 56 25.40 14.27 1.16
N PHE A 57 25.00 13.74 2.30
CA PHE A 57 24.71 14.55 3.48
C PHE A 57 26.02 14.92 4.20
N GLU A 58 26.07 16.09 4.81
CA GLU A 58 27.22 16.51 5.64
C GLU A 58 27.37 15.59 6.87
N CYS A 59 26.24 15.10 7.40
CA CYS A 59 26.17 14.12 8.47
C CYS A 59 25.23 12.99 8.06
N GLU A 60 25.72 11.77 8.02
CA GLU A 60 24.95 10.57 7.68
C GLU A 60 24.49 9.86 8.96
N GLU A 61 23.37 10.32 9.52
CA GLU A 61 22.77 9.69 10.69
C GLU A 61 22.12 8.35 10.35
N LYS A 62 22.33 7.34 11.19
CA LYS A 62 21.67 6.04 11.05
C LYS A 62 20.21 6.12 11.49
N ILE A 63 19.30 5.73 10.62
CA ILE A 63 17.85 5.71 10.90
C ILE A 63 17.45 4.29 11.30
N SER A 64 16.99 4.12 12.55
CA SER A 64 16.42 2.86 13.04
C SER A 64 14.91 2.86 12.87
N ILE A 65 14.40 1.96 12.03
CA ILE A 65 12.98 1.76 11.77
C ILE A 65 12.51 0.59 12.63
N ILE A 66 11.74 0.88 13.68
CA ILE A 66 11.23 -0.16 14.59
C ILE A 66 9.80 -0.51 14.19
N THR A 67 9.58 -1.76 13.82
CA THR A 67 8.27 -2.25 13.37
C THR A 67 7.81 -3.42 14.22
N PRO A 68 6.76 -3.25 15.03
CA PRO A 68 6.11 -4.36 15.71
C PRO A 68 5.27 -5.17 14.71
N LEU A 69 5.36 -6.50 14.78
CA LEU A 69 4.61 -7.44 13.98
C LEU A 69 3.70 -8.29 14.89
N TYR A 70 2.46 -8.49 14.45
CA TYR A 70 1.53 -9.41 15.10
C TYR A 70 0.60 -10.03 14.06
N ASN A 71 0.78 -11.31 13.77
CA ASN A 71 -0.01 -12.06 12.79
C ASN A 71 -0.14 -11.36 11.44
N THR A 72 0.89 -10.61 11.05
CA THR A 72 0.88 -9.74 9.87
C THR A 72 0.71 -10.56 8.60
N PRO A 73 -0.29 -10.27 7.74
CA PRO A 73 -0.48 -10.99 6.48
C PRO A 73 0.77 -10.96 5.59
N LYS A 74 1.05 -12.08 4.91
CA LYS A 74 2.26 -12.28 4.11
C LYS A 74 2.54 -11.14 3.14
N ASP A 75 1.51 -10.76 2.37
CA ASP A 75 1.66 -9.73 1.33
C ASP A 75 2.00 -8.37 1.92
N PHE A 76 1.42 -8.01 3.06
CA PHE A 76 1.71 -6.75 3.74
C PHE A 76 3.11 -6.74 4.36
N LEU A 77 3.54 -7.86 4.94
CA LEU A 77 4.88 -7.99 5.50
C LEU A 77 5.95 -7.85 4.41
N ILE A 78 5.78 -8.52 3.27
CA ILE A 78 6.68 -8.42 2.12
C ILE A 78 6.70 -6.98 1.60
N GLN A 79 5.53 -6.37 1.37
CA GLN A 79 5.45 -4.99 0.88
C GLN A 79 6.11 -3.98 1.84
N LEU A 80 5.97 -4.18 3.14
CA LEU A 80 6.60 -3.35 4.16
C LEU A 80 8.13 -3.43 4.03
N ILE A 81 8.70 -4.63 4.04
CA ILE A 81 10.15 -4.81 3.97
C ILE A 81 10.69 -4.27 2.64
N ASP A 82 10.07 -4.63 1.51
CA ASP A 82 10.41 -4.13 0.19
C ASP A 82 10.37 -2.60 0.09
N SER A 83 9.42 -1.95 0.79
CA SER A 83 9.31 -0.50 0.79
C SER A 83 10.49 0.18 1.48
N VAL A 84 11.02 -0.45 2.52
CA VAL A 84 12.22 0.04 3.23
C VAL A 84 13.48 -0.20 2.40
N GLU A 85 13.63 -1.38 1.79
CA GLU A 85 14.77 -1.68 0.90
C GLU A 85 14.84 -0.73 -0.31
N LYS A 86 13.68 -0.28 -0.80
CA LYS A 86 13.57 0.66 -1.93
C LYS A 86 13.82 2.13 -1.56
N GLN A 87 14.10 2.46 -0.30
CA GLN A 87 14.44 3.82 0.09
C GLN A 87 15.73 4.30 -0.57
N THR A 88 15.78 5.59 -0.87
CA THR A 88 16.96 6.20 -1.51
C THR A 88 18.09 6.48 -0.53
N TYR A 89 17.76 6.75 0.74
CA TYR A 89 18.73 6.84 1.82
C TYR A 89 19.16 5.45 2.25
N SER A 90 20.47 5.20 2.31
CA SER A 90 21.03 3.85 2.53
C SER A 90 21.40 3.54 3.98
N ASN A 91 21.63 4.56 4.83
CA ASN A 91 22.06 4.39 6.21
C ASN A 91 20.87 4.18 7.17
N TRP A 92 20.19 3.06 7.02
CA TRP A 92 19.08 2.66 7.88
C TRP A 92 19.27 1.23 8.41
N GLU A 93 18.55 0.91 9.47
CA GLU A 93 18.29 -0.46 9.92
C GLU A 93 16.81 -0.68 10.15
N LEU A 94 16.31 -1.87 9.84
CA LEU A 94 14.93 -2.29 10.06
C LEU A 94 14.88 -3.33 11.19
N CYS A 95 14.28 -2.95 12.31
CA CYS A 95 14.12 -3.81 13.48
C CYS A 95 12.70 -4.36 13.53
N LEU A 96 12.53 -5.64 13.22
CA LEU A 96 11.25 -6.36 13.21
C LEU A 96 11.08 -7.09 14.55
N ALA A 97 10.12 -6.63 15.37
CA ALA A 97 9.79 -7.22 16.67
C ALA A 97 8.49 -8.03 16.55
N ASP A 98 8.61 -9.36 16.52
CA ASP A 98 7.52 -10.27 16.21
C ASP A 98 6.88 -10.86 17.46
N GLY A 99 5.61 -10.46 17.73
CA GLY A 99 4.74 -11.01 18.76
C GLY A 99 3.71 -12.01 18.22
N SER A 100 3.85 -12.51 17.00
CA SER A 100 2.85 -13.39 16.35
C SER A 100 2.69 -14.72 17.07
N ASP A 101 1.50 -15.31 16.93
CA ASP A 101 1.17 -16.63 17.48
C ASP A 101 1.86 -17.75 16.69
N LEU A 102 1.89 -18.96 17.26
CA LEU A 102 2.48 -20.14 16.63
C LEU A 102 1.82 -20.51 15.28
N ASP A 103 0.54 -20.22 15.11
CA ASP A 103 -0.18 -20.48 13.85
C ASP A 103 0.28 -19.55 12.69
N HIS A 104 1.10 -18.55 13.01
CA HIS A 104 1.61 -17.56 12.06
C HIS A 104 3.13 -17.64 11.88
N GLU A 105 3.70 -18.85 11.97
CA GLU A 105 5.17 -19.09 11.84
C GLU A 105 5.75 -18.55 10.53
N TYR A 106 4.94 -18.39 9.50
CA TYR A 106 5.36 -17.78 8.23
C TYR A 106 5.92 -16.35 8.39
N VAL A 107 5.51 -15.62 9.45
CA VAL A 107 6.05 -14.27 9.74
C VAL A 107 7.54 -14.38 10.02
N ARG A 108 7.91 -15.33 10.88
CA ARG A 108 9.30 -15.63 11.19
C ARG A 108 10.08 -16.07 9.95
N GLU A 109 9.54 -17.02 9.19
CA GLU A 109 10.20 -17.54 7.99
C GLU A 109 10.53 -16.43 6.98
N ILE A 110 9.58 -15.52 6.73
CA ILE A 110 9.77 -14.39 5.85
C ILE A 110 10.84 -13.45 6.40
N CYS A 111 10.73 -13.04 7.67
CA CYS A 111 11.69 -12.12 8.29
C CYS A 111 13.11 -12.69 8.31
N MET A 112 13.29 -13.97 8.63
CA MET A 112 14.60 -14.64 8.61
C MET A 112 15.21 -14.62 7.22
N LYS A 113 14.44 -14.90 6.18
CA LYS A 113 14.91 -14.86 4.79
C LYS A 113 15.43 -13.48 4.39
N TYR A 114 14.72 -12.40 4.77
CA TYR A 114 15.17 -11.04 4.48
C TYR A 114 16.37 -10.65 5.32
N MET A 115 16.43 -11.04 6.58
CA MET A 115 17.59 -10.81 7.46
C MET A 115 18.87 -11.51 6.94
N GLU A 116 18.75 -12.70 6.34
CA GLU A 116 19.87 -13.40 5.70
C GLU A 116 20.34 -12.71 4.42
N ALA A 117 19.44 -12.03 3.71
CA ALA A 117 19.73 -11.33 2.45
C ALA A 117 20.30 -9.91 2.67
N ASP A 118 19.88 -9.21 3.72
CA ASP A 118 20.30 -7.83 4.03
C ASP A 118 20.62 -7.69 5.53
N ASN A 119 21.87 -7.41 5.85
CA ASN A 119 22.39 -7.27 7.23
C ASN A 119 21.86 -6.04 7.98
N ARG A 120 21.15 -5.15 7.30
CA ARG A 120 20.45 -4.00 7.90
C ARG A 120 19.10 -4.40 8.49
N ILE A 121 18.60 -5.59 8.18
CA ILE A 121 17.34 -6.12 8.71
C ILE A 121 17.63 -6.98 9.93
N ILE A 122 17.00 -6.65 11.04
CA ILE A 122 17.14 -7.33 12.32
C ILE A 122 15.78 -7.89 12.71
N TYR A 123 15.71 -9.18 12.98
CA TYR A 123 14.50 -9.84 13.44
C TYR A 123 14.64 -10.34 14.87
N LYS A 124 13.61 -10.13 15.67
CA LYS A 124 13.52 -10.67 17.03
C LYS A 124 12.11 -11.18 17.31
N LYS A 125 12.02 -12.45 17.70
CA LYS A 125 10.79 -13.03 18.29
C LYS A 125 10.68 -12.57 19.74
N LEU A 126 9.47 -12.11 20.12
CA LEU A 126 9.12 -11.68 21.49
C LEU A 126 8.56 -12.84 22.30
#